data_1c46a21fc6f8a6ed696abb4faa5e2350
#
_entry.id   1c46a21fc6f8a6ed696abb4faa5e2350
#
_cell.length_a   1.000
_cell.length_b   1.000
_cell.length_c   1.000
_cell.angle_alpha   90.00
_cell.angle_beta   90.00
_cell.angle_gamma   90.00
#
_symmetry.space_group_name_H-M   'P 1'
#
loop_
_entity.id
_entity.type
_entity.pdbx_description
1 polymer ?
#
loop_
_entity_poly.entity_id
_entity_poly.type
_entity_poly.pdbx_seq_one_letter_code
_entity_poly.pdbx_strand_id
1 'polypeptide(L)'
;MKAKRTKYTVEKMCKVLSVSSSSYYYWLKHPVSVTALKAQELLGHIYKVYQNSKGRYGSPRITIELKQAGITVSRPCVARAMKRANIKSIVRRKYRIQTTDSKHTYAVSENYLQQYFQADRLAQKWVSDLTYTKTGEGWLYLTTIIDLADRKVIGWALSESMRALDTTVAAFRMAVNNRPVVQPLLFHSDRGVQYGCGEFTGQLKKWTVRQSMSRKGNCWDNAVAKASLKP
;
A
#
# COMPACT_ATOMS: atom_id res chain seq x y z
N MET A 1 3.38 -21.77 47.50
CA MET A 1 4.01 -21.70 48.83
C MET A 1 3.13 -20.98 49.87
N LYS A 2 2.71 -19.73 49.65
CA LYS A 2 1.94 -18.93 50.63
C LYS A 2 0.71 -19.67 51.18
N ALA A 3 -0.11 -20.28 50.31
CA ALA A 3 -1.33 -21.03 50.70
C ALA A 3 -1.09 -22.38 51.37
N LYS A 4 0.13 -22.89 51.42
CA LYS A 4 0.47 -24.19 52.02
C LYS A 4 1.38 -24.04 53.23
N ARG A 5 1.60 -22.81 53.75
CA ARG A 5 2.45 -22.53 54.90
C ARG A 5 2.01 -23.17 56.20
N THR A 6 0.72 -23.44 56.34
CA THR A 6 0.13 -24.13 57.50
C THR A 6 0.39 -25.64 57.50
N LYS A 7 0.64 -26.22 56.31
CA LYS A 7 0.86 -27.67 56.17
C LYS A 7 2.33 -28.09 56.08
N TYR A 8 3.20 -27.23 55.56
CA TYR A 8 4.60 -27.55 55.26
C TYR A 8 5.53 -26.42 55.67
N THR A 9 6.73 -26.76 56.17
CA THR A 9 7.76 -25.75 56.45
C THR A 9 8.26 -25.10 55.16
N VAL A 10 8.63 -23.81 55.25
CA VAL A 10 9.14 -23.03 54.10
C VAL A 10 10.37 -23.69 53.51
N GLU A 11 11.28 -24.20 54.33
CA GLU A 11 12.49 -24.88 53.89
C GLU A 11 12.19 -26.13 53.06
N LYS A 12 11.24 -26.98 53.52
CA LYS A 12 10.83 -28.17 52.78
C LYS A 12 10.21 -27.82 51.43
N MET A 13 9.37 -26.77 51.38
CA MET A 13 8.78 -26.29 50.15
C MET A 13 9.81 -25.69 49.20
N CYS A 14 10.79 -24.93 49.73
CA CYS A 14 11.89 -24.37 48.95
C CYS A 14 12.77 -25.46 48.34
N LYS A 15 13.08 -26.50 49.11
CA LYS A 15 13.87 -27.64 48.60
C LYS A 15 13.17 -28.38 47.47
N VAL A 16 11.88 -28.66 47.61
CA VAL A 16 11.08 -29.35 46.57
C VAL A 16 10.91 -28.52 45.30
N LEU A 17 10.79 -27.21 45.45
CA LEU A 17 10.61 -26.30 44.30
C LEU A 17 11.92 -25.74 43.76
N SER A 18 13.07 -26.16 44.28
CA SER A 18 14.41 -25.69 43.89
C SER A 18 14.54 -24.16 43.93
N VAL A 19 13.96 -23.51 44.95
CA VAL A 19 13.99 -22.06 45.16
C VAL A 19 14.72 -21.77 46.48
N SER A 20 15.58 -20.73 46.52
CA SER A 20 16.23 -20.37 47.78
C SER A 20 15.23 -19.80 48.79
N SER A 21 15.37 -20.14 50.08
CA SER A 21 14.55 -19.56 51.13
C SER A 21 14.69 -18.05 51.24
N SER A 22 15.89 -17.51 51.00
CA SER A 22 16.16 -16.07 50.95
C SER A 22 15.38 -15.37 49.86
N SER A 23 15.33 -15.95 48.66
CA SER A 23 14.53 -15.43 47.55
C SER A 23 13.04 -15.44 47.85
N TYR A 24 12.55 -16.46 48.52
CA TYR A 24 11.14 -16.52 48.90
C TYR A 24 10.78 -15.45 49.95
N TYR A 25 11.62 -15.23 50.98
CA TYR A 25 11.38 -14.19 51.98
C TYR A 25 11.57 -12.80 51.40
N TYR A 26 12.53 -12.59 50.49
CA TYR A 26 12.68 -11.33 49.75
C TYR A 26 11.41 -11.00 48.94
N TRP A 27 10.89 -11.96 48.16
CA TRP A 27 9.64 -11.81 47.41
C TRP A 27 8.43 -11.51 48.31
N LEU A 28 8.41 -12.09 49.50
CA LEU A 28 7.33 -11.90 50.47
C LEU A 28 7.31 -10.47 51.04
N LYS A 29 8.49 -9.87 51.22
CA LYS A 29 8.67 -8.46 51.66
C LYS A 29 8.51 -7.44 50.52
N HIS A 30 8.82 -7.83 49.28
CA HIS A 30 8.82 -6.94 48.10
C HIS A 30 7.97 -7.55 47.01
N PRO A 31 6.64 -7.67 47.16
CA PRO A 31 5.77 -8.38 46.21
C PRO A 31 5.71 -7.75 44.83
N VAL A 32 5.83 -6.43 44.73
CA VAL A 32 5.84 -5.68 43.46
C VAL A 32 6.87 -4.58 43.55
N SER A 33 7.76 -4.51 42.57
CA SER A 33 8.76 -3.42 42.50
C SER A 33 8.10 -2.11 42.11
N VAL A 34 8.67 -0.98 42.56
CA VAL A 34 8.23 0.38 42.18
C VAL A 34 8.24 0.57 40.66
N THR A 35 9.21 -0.04 39.98
CA THR A 35 9.30 -0.03 38.52
C THR A 35 8.12 -0.77 37.87
N ALA A 36 7.69 -1.89 38.45
CA ALA A 36 6.55 -2.66 37.96
C ALA A 36 5.23 -1.89 38.17
N LEU A 37 5.07 -1.20 39.30
CA LEU A 37 3.91 -0.35 39.57
C LEU A 37 3.83 0.79 38.55
N LYS A 38 4.94 1.52 38.32
CA LYS A 38 5.00 2.59 37.29
C LYS A 38 4.71 2.07 35.87
N ALA A 39 5.18 0.86 35.55
CA ALA A 39 4.89 0.25 34.25
C ALA A 39 3.39 -0.10 34.09
N GLN A 40 2.75 -0.56 35.19
CA GLN A 40 1.32 -0.85 35.19
C GLN A 40 0.47 0.42 35.06
N GLU A 41 0.84 1.50 35.77
CA GLU A 41 0.21 2.79 35.66
C GLU A 41 0.32 3.36 34.22
N LEU A 42 1.53 3.35 33.65
CA LEU A 42 1.76 3.74 32.28
C LEU A 42 0.91 2.94 31.29
N LEU A 43 0.78 1.62 31.51
CA LEU A 43 -0.05 0.78 30.67
C LEU A 43 -1.53 1.19 30.73
N GLY A 44 -2.04 1.56 31.90
CA GLY A 44 -3.38 2.08 32.09
C GLY A 44 -3.63 3.37 31.27
N HIS A 45 -2.69 4.29 31.29
CA HIS A 45 -2.74 5.52 30.48
C HIS A 45 -2.69 5.21 28.97
N ILE A 46 -1.82 4.32 28.55
CA ILE A 46 -1.73 3.87 27.15
C ILE A 46 -3.08 3.26 26.70
N TYR A 47 -3.68 2.43 27.53
CA TYR A 47 -4.95 1.77 27.21
C TYR A 47 -6.09 2.76 27.05
N LYS A 48 -6.17 3.76 27.93
CA LYS A 48 -7.17 4.84 27.86
C LYS A 48 -7.06 5.62 26.53
N VAL A 49 -5.86 6.05 26.16
CA VAL A 49 -5.63 6.77 24.88
C VAL A 49 -5.93 5.87 23.69
N TYR A 50 -5.54 4.60 23.75
CA TYR A 50 -5.80 3.62 22.71
C TYR A 50 -7.31 3.40 22.48
N GLN A 51 -8.09 3.25 23.54
CA GLN A 51 -9.55 3.11 23.46
C GLN A 51 -10.22 4.38 22.91
N ASN A 52 -9.84 5.56 23.40
CA ASN A 52 -10.35 6.84 22.92
C ASN A 52 -10.11 7.03 21.40
N SER A 53 -8.99 6.52 20.89
CA SER A 53 -8.68 6.53 19.46
C SER A 53 -9.36 5.39 18.68
N LYS A 54 -10.23 4.61 19.32
CA LYS A 54 -10.87 3.41 18.73
C LYS A 54 -9.82 2.45 18.13
N GLY A 55 -8.69 2.26 18.82
CA GLY A 55 -7.60 1.38 18.40
C GLY A 55 -6.73 1.88 17.23
N ARG A 56 -6.90 3.12 16.78
CA ARG A 56 -6.20 3.64 15.60
C ARG A 56 -4.79 4.15 15.90
N TYR A 57 -4.49 4.53 17.16
CA TYR A 57 -3.22 5.12 17.52
C TYR A 57 -2.16 4.06 17.79
N GLY A 58 -1.00 4.23 17.16
CA GLY A 58 0.21 3.49 17.47
C GLY A 58 1.11 4.26 18.43
N SER A 59 2.25 3.67 18.83
CA SER A 59 3.18 4.26 19.79
C SER A 59 3.58 5.72 19.52
N PRO A 60 3.77 6.21 18.27
CA PRO A 60 4.10 7.63 18.06
C PRO A 60 3.00 8.58 18.52
N ARG A 61 1.75 8.34 18.11
CA ARG A 61 0.61 9.19 18.48
C ARG A 61 0.26 9.07 19.96
N ILE A 62 0.26 7.87 20.51
CA ILE A 62 0.04 7.65 21.95
C ILE A 62 1.09 8.42 22.77
N THR A 63 2.36 8.45 22.35
CA THR A 63 3.40 9.22 23.05
C THR A 63 3.11 10.72 23.05
N ILE A 64 2.57 11.26 21.96
CA ILE A 64 2.20 12.69 21.86
C ILE A 64 1.03 13.00 22.82
N GLU A 65 -0.03 12.20 22.79
CA GLU A 65 -1.20 12.35 23.67
C GLU A 65 -0.80 12.28 25.16
N LEU A 66 0.05 11.30 25.53
CA LEU A 66 0.54 11.19 26.90
C LEU A 66 1.35 12.42 27.33
N LYS A 67 2.19 12.96 26.45
CA LYS A 67 2.93 14.20 26.73
C LYS A 67 2.00 15.41 26.90
N GLN A 68 0.96 15.53 26.07
CA GLN A 68 -0.06 16.59 26.21
C GLN A 68 -0.84 16.48 27.51
N ALA A 69 -1.04 15.23 28.00
CA ALA A 69 -1.63 14.97 29.32
C ALA A 69 -0.64 15.15 30.50
N GLY A 70 0.56 15.69 30.26
CA GLY A 70 1.59 15.93 31.29
C GLY A 70 2.43 14.70 31.68
N ILE A 71 2.26 13.58 30.98
CA ILE A 71 3.02 12.32 31.27
C ILE A 71 4.26 12.27 30.39
N THR A 72 5.42 12.54 31.01
CA THR A 72 6.71 12.49 30.31
C THR A 72 7.15 11.05 30.11
N VAL A 73 7.09 10.58 28.86
CA VAL A 73 7.49 9.22 28.49
C VAL A 73 8.15 9.20 27.11
N SER A 74 9.13 8.34 26.92
CA SER A 74 9.76 8.17 25.61
C SER A 74 8.99 7.20 24.72
N ARG A 75 9.02 7.44 23.39
CA ARG A 75 8.38 6.57 22.40
C ARG A 75 8.82 5.09 22.51
N PRO A 76 10.12 4.75 22.70
CA PRO A 76 10.53 3.37 22.89
C PRO A 76 9.89 2.70 24.10
N CYS A 77 9.69 3.45 25.20
CA CYS A 77 9.03 2.94 26.41
C CYS A 77 7.56 2.59 26.11
N VAL A 78 6.82 3.50 25.48
CA VAL A 78 5.43 3.26 25.03
C VAL A 78 5.35 2.06 24.07
N ALA A 79 6.25 1.97 23.09
CA ALA A 79 6.26 0.87 22.13
C ALA A 79 6.49 -0.50 22.81
N ARG A 80 7.41 -0.58 23.80
CA ARG A 80 7.66 -1.81 24.57
C ARG A 80 6.46 -2.19 25.44
N ALA A 81 5.81 -1.21 26.09
CA ALA A 81 4.62 -1.44 26.90
C ALA A 81 3.46 -1.96 26.04
N MET A 82 3.20 -1.34 24.89
CA MET A 82 2.20 -1.80 23.91
C MET A 82 2.49 -3.23 23.42
N LYS A 83 3.76 -3.53 23.09
CA LYS A 83 4.16 -4.86 22.62
C LYS A 83 3.92 -5.92 23.70
N ARG A 84 4.29 -5.66 24.97
CA ARG A 84 4.06 -6.59 26.09
C ARG A 84 2.57 -6.85 26.35
N ALA A 85 1.74 -5.82 26.19
CA ALA A 85 0.29 -5.92 26.35
C ALA A 85 -0.45 -6.38 25.09
N ASN A 86 0.27 -6.75 24.01
CA ASN A 86 -0.28 -7.12 22.70
C ASN A 86 -1.21 -6.07 22.08
N ILE A 87 -0.99 -4.79 22.37
CA ILE A 87 -1.75 -3.66 21.82
C ILE A 87 -1.16 -3.31 20.47
N LYS A 88 -1.96 -3.37 19.41
CA LYS A 88 -1.57 -3.04 18.03
C LYS A 88 -2.56 -2.08 17.40
N SER A 89 -2.05 -1.08 16.69
CA SER A 89 -2.90 -0.17 15.91
C SER A 89 -3.65 -0.91 14.81
N ILE A 90 -4.94 -0.62 14.64
CA ILE A 90 -5.79 -1.17 13.58
C ILE A 90 -5.39 -0.62 12.21
N VAL A 91 -4.76 0.56 12.15
CA VAL A 91 -4.31 1.16 10.90
C VAL A 91 -3.17 0.33 10.33
N ARG A 92 -3.51 -0.58 9.42
CA ARG A 92 -2.51 -1.29 8.60
C ARG A 92 -2.01 -0.34 7.51
N ARG A 93 -0.71 -0.31 7.24
CA ARG A 93 -0.20 0.25 5.99
C ARG A 93 -0.92 -0.48 4.86
N LYS A 94 -1.66 0.26 4.03
CA LYS A 94 -2.17 -0.31 2.79
C LYS A 94 -0.97 -0.82 2.01
N TYR A 95 -0.93 -2.12 1.76
CA TYR A 95 0.04 -2.70 0.85
C TYR A 95 -0.24 -2.08 -0.53
N ARG A 96 0.65 -1.22 -1.00
CA ARG A 96 0.60 -0.74 -2.38
C ARG A 96 1.22 -1.84 -3.23
N ILE A 97 0.38 -2.53 -3.95
CA ILE A 97 0.83 -3.40 -5.02
C ILE A 97 1.50 -2.49 -6.05
N GLN A 98 2.76 -2.76 -6.37
CA GLN A 98 3.46 -2.07 -7.45
C GLN A 98 3.04 -2.76 -8.76
N THR A 99 2.20 -2.10 -9.54
CA THR A 99 1.47 -2.68 -10.66
C THR A 99 2.11 -2.44 -12.00
N THR A 100 2.96 -1.43 -12.08
CA THR A 100 3.71 -1.10 -13.30
C THR A 100 5.15 -1.54 -13.10
N ASP A 101 5.57 -2.56 -13.82
CA ASP A 101 7.00 -2.89 -13.93
C ASP A 101 7.63 -1.93 -14.94
N SER A 102 8.21 -0.84 -14.40
CA SER A 102 8.94 0.17 -15.17
C SER A 102 10.45 -0.11 -15.25
N LYS A 103 10.91 -1.28 -14.72
CA LYS A 103 12.33 -1.68 -14.74
C LYS A 103 12.68 -2.63 -15.88
N HIS A 104 11.78 -2.79 -16.83
CA HIS A 104 12.01 -3.62 -18.01
C HIS A 104 13.12 -3.05 -18.92
N THR A 105 13.70 -3.92 -19.75
CA THR A 105 14.78 -3.62 -20.70
C THR A 105 14.30 -3.05 -22.03
N TYR A 106 13.00 -2.93 -22.26
CA TYR A 106 12.44 -2.38 -23.49
C TYR A 106 12.75 -0.88 -23.64
N ALA A 107 12.88 -0.42 -24.88
CA ALA A 107 13.05 1.00 -25.17
C ALA A 107 11.87 1.82 -24.64
N VAL A 108 12.18 2.94 -23.99
CA VAL A 108 11.19 3.88 -23.46
C VAL A 108 11.13 5.08 -24.37
N SER A 109 9.95 5.36 -24.93
CA SER A 109 9.74 6.56 -25.76
C SER A 109 9.77 7.83 -24.92
N GLU A 110 10.19 8.94 -25.53
CA GLU A 110 10.15 10.25 -24.89
C GLU A 110 8.72 10.72 -24.61
N ASN A 111 8.56 11.61 -23.62
CA ASN A 111 7.27 12.20 -23.30
C ASN A 111 6.95 13.37 -24.26
N TYR A 112 6.34 13.07 -25.38
CA TYR A 112 5.90 14.09 -26.36
C TYR A 112 4.58 14.76 -25.98
N LEU A 113 3.77 14.14 -25.10
CA LEU A 113 2.50 14.71 -24.63
C LEU A 113 2.71 15.91 -23.71
N GLN A 114 3.76 15.86 -22.84
CA GLN A 114 4.16 16.92 -21.90
C GLN A 114 3.00 17.53 -21.09
N GLN A 115 2.03 16.69 -20.70
CA GLN A 115 0.81 17.09 -19.98
C GLN A 115 -0.13 18.02 -20.78
N TYR A 116 0.11 18.21 -22.06
CA TYR A 116 -0.77 18.99 -22.92
C TYR A 116 -1.91 18.11 -23.46
N PHE A 117 -2.97 18.01 -22.67
CA PHE A 117 -4.12 17.11 -22.90
C PHE A 117 -5.21 17.70 -23.81
N GLN A 118 -4.97 18.83 -24.41
CA GLN A 118 -5.88 19.40 -25.42
C GLN A 118 -5.57 18.81 -26.79
N ALA A 119 -6.62 18.54 -27.54
CA ALA A 119 -6.56 18.08 -28.91
C ALA A 119 -7.65 18.80 -29.72
N ASP A 120 -7.29 19.33 -30.88
CA ASP A 120 -8.19 20.16 -31.72
C ASP A 120 -9.06 19.32 -32.64
N ARG A 121 -8.66 18.07 -32.90
CA ARG A 121 -9.37 17.14 -33.79
C ARG A 121 -9.32 15.72 -33.29
N LEU A 122 -10.30 14.94 -33.68
CA LEU A 122 -10.38 13.50 -33.39
C LEU A 122 -9.14 12.78 -33.96
N ALA A 123 -8.72 11.69 -33.29
CA ALA A 123 -7.55 10.90 -33.65
C ALA A 123 -6.21 11.67 -33.71
N GLN A 124 -6.10 12.80 -33.01
CA GLN A 124 -4.84 13.53 -32.88
C GLN A 124 -3.99 13.03 -31.72
N LYS A 125 -4.62 12.79 -30.58
CA LYS A 125 -3.95 12.30 -29.36
C LYS A 125 -4.83 11.29 -28.64
N TRP A 126 -4.29 10.10 -28.44
CA TRP A 126 -4.90 9.06 -27.63
C TRP A 126 -4.09 8.81 -26.37
N VAL A 127 -4.77 8.59 -25.26
CA VAL A 127 -4.14 8.21 -23.98
C VAL A 127 -4.67 6.86 -23.53
N SER A 128 -3.80 6.07 -22.92
CA SER A 128 -4.16 4.74 -22.45
C SER A 128 -3.60 4.49 -21.06
N ASP A 129 -4.33 3.72 -20.27
CA ASP A 129 -3.90 3.22 -18.97
C ASP A 129 -4.42 1.80 -18.77
N LEU A 130 -3.66 1.00 -18.04
CA LEU A 130 -4.03 -0.35 -17.64
C LEU A 130 -4.27 -0.36 -16.14
N THR A 131 -5.48 -0.73 -15.73
CA THR A 131 -5.85 -0.95 -14.34
C THR A 131 -6.20 -2.40 -14.09
N TYR A 132 -6.27 -2.80 -12.81
CA TYR A 132 -6.65 -4.15 -12.45
C TYR A 132 -7.54 -4.12 -11.21
N THR A 133 -8.43 -5.07 -11.15
CA THR A 133 -9.39 -5.25 -10.07
C THR A 133 -9.32 -6.67 -9.56
N LYS A 134 -9.29 -6.83 -8.24
CA LYS A 134 -9.38 -8.15 -7.62
C LYS A 134 -10.84 -8.56 -7.54
N THR A 135 -11.17 -9.71 -8.12
CA THR A 135 -12.49 -10.35 -8.05
C THR A 135 -12.45 -11.55 -7.09
N GLY A 136 -13.59 -12.22 -6.90
CA GLY A 136 -13.67 -13.47 -6.14
C GLY A 136 -12.90 -14.62 -6.80
N GLU A 137 -12.74 -14.59 -8.12
CA GLU A 137 -12.11 -15.65 -8.93
C GLU A 137 -10.66 -15.35 -9.31
N GLY A 138 -10.19 -14.10 -9.13
CA GLY A 138 -8.81 -13.74 -9.48
C GLY A 138 -8.63 -12.25 -9.76
N TRP A 139 -7.69 -11.94 -10.65
CA TRP A 139 -7.42 -10.58 -11.10
C TRP A 139 -7.97 -10.35 -12.49
N LEU A 140 -8.67 -9.24 -12.68
CA LEU A 140 -9.08 -8.74 -13.99
C LEU A 140 -8.27 -7.50 -14.35
N TYR A 141 -7.79 -7.45 -15.58
CA TYR A 141 -7.00 -6.37 -16.15
C TYR A 141 -7.84 -5.64 -17.18
N LEU A 142 -8.06 -4.35 -16.96
CA LEU A 142 -8.80 -3.47 -17.85
C LEU A 142 -7.83 -2.47 -18.48
N THR A 143 -7.73 -2.49 -19.80
CA THR A 143 -7.05 -1.44 -20.58
C THR A 143 -8.08 -0.55 -21.23
N THR A 144 -7.92 0.75 -21.16
CA THR A 144 -8.77 1.72 -21.84
C THR A 144 -7.94 2.64 -22.72
N ILE A 145 -8.51 3.05 -23.85
CA ILE A 145 -7.94 4.04 -24.76
C ILE A 145 -8.96 5.14 -24.95
N ILE A 146 -8.53 6.37 -24.71
CA ILE A 146 -9.35 7.58 -24.75
C ILE A 146 -8.80 8.52 -25.79
N ASP A 147 -9.67 9.05 -26.63
CA ASP A 147 -9.33 10.17 -27.50
C ASP A 147 -9.44 11.49 -26.72
N LEU A 148 -8.39 12.29 -26.75
CA LEU A 148 -8.35 13.53 -25.99
C LEU A 148 -9.22 14.64 -26.56
N ALA A 149 -9.63 14.57 -27.81
CA ALA A 149 -10.47 15.59 -28.44
C ALA A 149 -11.90 15.60 -27.87
N ASP A 150 -12.53 14.43 -27.76
CA ASP A 150 -13.90 14.30 -27.27
C ASP A 150 -14.02 13.57 -25.93
N ARG A 151 -12.90 13.14 -25.37
CA ARG A 151 -12.79 12.39 -24.09
C ARG A 151 -13.54 11.06 -24.05
N LYS A 152 -13.89 10.51 -25.21
CA LYS A 152 -14.55 9.21 -25.29
C LYS A 152 -13.56 8.06 -25.20
N VAL A 153 -13.99 6.98 -24.53
CA VAL A 153 -13.33 5.69 -24.60
C VAL A 153 -13.61 5.08 -25.97
N ILE A 154 -12.56 4.99 -26.78
CA ILE A 154 -12.65 4.49 -28.17
C ILE A 154 -12.22 3.02 -28.30
N GLY A 155 -11.47 2.51 -27.32
CA GLY A 155 -11.05 1.12 -27.25
C GLY A 155 -10.88 0.67 -25.81
N TRP A 156 -11.21 -0.58 -25.55
CA TRP A 156 -10.99 -1.20 -24.26
C TRP A 156 -10.78 -2.72 -24.40
N ALA A 157 -10.13 -3.31 -23.44
CA ALA A 157 -9.99 -4.77 -23.32
C ALA A 157 -10.04 -5.17 -21.86
N LEU A 158 -10.81 -6.21 -21.55
CA LEU A 158 -10.88 -6.83 -20.24
C LEU A 158 -10.32 -8.25 -20.36
N SER A 159 -9.37 -8.62 -19.51
CA SER A 159 -8.69 -9.91 -19.57
C SER A 159 -8.31 -10.41 -18.18
N GLU A 160 -8.26 -11.71 -18.00
CA GLU A 160 -7.69 -12.37 -16.83
C GLU A 160 -6.16 -12.47 -16.95
N SER A 161 -5.62 -12.26 -18.14
CA SER A 161 -4.19 -12.26 -18.45
C SER A 161 -3.64 -10.84 -18.56
N MET A 162 -2.41 -10.64 -18.06
CA MET A 162 -1.68 -9.37 -18.18
C MET A 162 -0.87 -9.26 -19.48
N ARG A 163 -1.00 -10.23 -20.40
CA ARG A 163 -0.27 -10.25 -21.67
C ARG A 163 -0.67 -9.05 -22.52
N ALA A 164 0.29 -8.48 -23.23
CA ALA A 164 0.04 -7.32 -24.09
C ALA A 164 -0.98 -7.61 -25.20
N LEU A 165 -0.97 -8.83 -25.76
CA LEU A 165 -1.92 -9.25 -26.79
C LEU A 165 -3.37 -9.21 -26.32
N ASP A 166 -3.61 -9.61 -25.06
CA ASP A 166 -4.94 -9.72 -24.47
C ASP A 166 -5.44 -8.40 -23.86
N THR A 167 -4.54 -7.45 -23.66
CA THR A 167 -4.80 -6.17 -23.01
C THR A 167 -4.56 -4.99 -23.96
N THR A 168 -3.35 -4.46 -24.02
CA THR A 168 -3.03 -3.22 -24.77
C THR A 168 -3.22 -3.35 -26.27
N VAL A 169 -2.85 -4.49 -26.86
CA VAL A 169 -3.02 -4.75 -28.31
C VAL A 169 -4.49 -4.93 -28.66
N ALA A 170 -5.25 -5.68 -27.84
CA ALA A 170 -6.68 -5.87 -28.07
C ALA A 170 -7.45 -4.54 -27.98
N ALA A 171 -7.16 -3.73 -26.96
CA ALA A 171 -7.75 -2.40 -26.82
C ALA A 171 -7.38 -1.47 -28.01
N PHE A 172 -6.13 -1.50 -28.47
CA PHE A 172 -5.67 -0.71 -29.59
C PHE A 172 -6.36 -1.11 -30.92
N ARG A 173 -6.52 -2.40 -31.17
CA ARG A 173 -7.25 -2.88 -32.35
C ARG A 173 -8.72 -2.41 -32.32
N MET A 174 -9.38 -2.48 -31.18
CA MET A 174 -10.74 -1.94 -31.04
C MET A 174 -10.75 -0.43 -31.31
N ALA A 175 -9.80 0.34 -30.75
CA ALA A 175 -9.73 1.78 -30.95
C ALA A 175 -9.57 2.16 -32.42
N VAL A 176 -8.71 1.48 -33.16
CA VAL A 176 -8.50 1.69 -34.59
C VAL A 176 -9.75 1.36 -35.42
N ASN A 177 -10.48 0.30 -35.04
CA ASN A 177 -11.75 -0.06 -35.73
C ASN A 177 -12.86 0.97 -35.45
N ASN A 178 -12.93 1.49 -34.22
CA ASN A 178 -13.97 2.46 -33.85
C ASN A 178 -13.66 3.87 -34.32
N ARG A 179 -12.39 4.19 -34.57
CA ARG A 179 -11.93 5.52 -34.99
C ARG A 179 -10.76 5.40 -35.95
N PRO A 180 -10.94 5.83 -37.21
CA PRO A 180 -9.86 5.81 -38.20
C PRO A 180 -8.64 6.59 -37.71
N VAL A 181 -7.46 6.02 -37.92
CA VAL A 181 -6.19 6.67 -37.58
C VAL A 181 -5.88 7.72 -38.63
N VAL A 182 -5.94 8.99 -38.22
CA VAL A 182 -5.55 10.12 -39.05
C VAL A 182 -4.15 10.57 -38.62
N GLN A 183 -3.24 10.66 -39.53
CA GLN A 183 -1.86 11.09 -39.30
C GLN A 183 -1.76 12.61 -39.08
N PRO A 184 -0.92 13.08 -38.19
CA PRO A 184 -0.12 12.34 -37.20
C PRO A 184 -0.91 12.04 -35.92
N LEU A 185 -0.95 10.79 -35.50
CA LEU A 185 -1.54 10.36 -34.22
C LEU A 185 -0.44 10.19 -33.16
N LEU A 186 -0.63 10.80 -31.99
CA LEU A 186 0.19 10.59 -30.79
C LEU A 186 -0.51 9.63 -29.85
N PHE A 187 0.13 8.52 -29.52
CA PHE A 187 -0.36 7.56 -28.51
C PHE A 187 0.47 7.67 -27.24
N HIS A 188 -0.16 8.06 -26.13
CA HIS A 188 0.53 8.22 -24.85
C HIS A 188 0.06 7.19 -23.83
N SER A 189 1.03 6.63 -23.08
CA SER A 189 0.81 5.67 -22.01
C SER A 189 1.77 5.87 -20.84
N ASP A 190 1.60 5.09 -19.79
CA ASP A 190 2.64 4.91 -18.78
C ASP A 190 3.80 4.07 -19.33
N ARG A 191 4.81 3.77 -18.46
CA ARG A 191 5.96 2.92 -18.82
C ARG A 191 5.73 1.43 -18.52
N GLY A 192 4.49 0.97 -18.57
CA GLY A 192 4.20 -0.45 -18.35
C GLY A 192 4.86 -1.32 -19.44
N VAL A 193 5.31 -2.50 -19.02
CA VAL A 193 5.94 -3.50 -19.92
C VAL A 193 5.06 -3.81 -21.13
N GLN A 194 3.75 -3.77 -20.99
CA GLN A 194 2.76 -4.05 -22.02
C GLN A 194 2.79 -3.01 -23.16
N TYR A 195 3.18 -1.78 -22.87
CA TYR A 195 3.32 -0.71 -23.86
C TYR A 195 4.72 -0.65 -24.48
N GLY A 196 5.73 -1.23 -23.81
CA GLY A 196 7.11 -1.27 -24.32
C GLY A 196 7.44 -2.52 -25.15
N CYS A 197 6.62 -3.58 -25.05
CA CYS A 197 6.90 -4.84 -25.72
C CYS A 197 6.78 -4.78 -27.25
N GLY A 198 7.44 -5.72 -27.93
CA GLY A 198 7.49 -5.79 -29.39
C GLY A 198 6.12 -5.96 -30.03
N GLU A 199 5.21 -6.71 -29.39
CA GLU A 199 3.84 -6.91 -29.87
C GLU A 199 3.07 -5.60 -29.98
N PHE A 200 3.14 -4.73 -28.98
CA PHE A 200 2.43 -3.46 -28.98
C PHE A 200 3.13 -2.41 -29.86
N THR A 201 4.44 -2.26 -29.73
CA THR A 201 5.19 -1.29 -30.55
C THR A 201 5.13 -1.64 -32.04
N GLY A 202 5.05 -2.94 -32.39
CA GLY A 202 4.78 -3.40 -33.74
C GLY A 202 3.43 -2.95 -34.29
N GLN A 203 2.37 -2.93 -33.46
CA GLN A 203 1.07 -2.39 -33.89
C GLN A 203 1.16 -0.87 -34.14
N LEU A 204 1.80 -0.11 -33.25
CA LEU A 204 1.97 1.34 -33.45
C LEU A 204 2.72 1.66 -34.74
N LYS A 205 3.80 0.92 -35.05
CA LYS A 205 4.57 1.07 -36.28
C LYS A 205 3.73 0.78 -37.54
N LYS A 206 2.92 -0.28 -37.51
CA LYS A 206 2.01 -0.65 -38.61
C LYS A 206 1.06 0.48 -38.98
N TRP A 207 0.61 1.25 -38.00
CA TRP A 207 -0.30 2.39 -38.22
C TRP A 207 0.42 3.74 -38.25
N THR A 208 1.75 3.74 -38.26
CA THR A 208 2.60 4.96 -38.26
C THR A 208 2.24 5.91 -37.10
N VAL A 209 1.90 5.35 -35.92
CA VAL A 209 1.52 6.09 -34.72
C VAL A 209 2.77 6.44 -33.91
N ARG A 210 2.90 7.71 -33.52
CA ARG A 210 3.99 8.17 -32.66
C ARG A 210 3.72 7.78 -31.18
N GLN A 211 4.61 6.98 -30.62
CA GLN A 211 4.52 6.60 -29.20
C GLN A 211 5.09 7.69 -28.30
N SER A 212 4.43 7.92 -27.17
CA SER A 212 4.85 8.79 -26.08
C SER A 212 4.66 8.06 -24.76
N MET A 213 5.60 8.18 -23.83
CA MET A 213 5.50 7.55 -22.51
C MET A 213 5.72 8.54 -21.39
N SER A 214 5.01 8.36 -20.28
CA SER A 214 5.14 9.18 -19.07
C SER A 214 6.57 9.16 -18.52
N ARG A 215 7.01 10.22 -17.86
CA ARG A 215 8.29 10.24 -17.15
C ARG A 215 8.25 9.30 -15.94
N LYS A 216 9.39 8.78 -15.56
CA LYS A 216 9.50 7.85 -14.41
C LYS A 216 9.01 8.53 -13.13
N GLY A 217 8.04 7.87 -12.46
CA GLY A 217 7.48 8.36 -11.19
C GLY A 217 6.55 9.56 -11.30
N ASN A 218 6.29 10.09 -12.50
CA ASN A 218 5.38 11.22 -12.69
C ASN A 218 3.98 10.73 -13.10
N CYS A 219 3.08 10.61 -12.12
CA CYS A 219 1.71 10.16 -12.35
C CYS A 219 0.83 11.20 -13.09
N TRP A 220 1.23 12.45 -13.11
CA TRP A 220 0.49 13.53 -13.77
C TRP A 220 0.61 13.50 -15.30
N ASP A 221 1.65 12.86 -15.83
CA ASP A 221 1.85 12.74 -17.27
C ASP A 221 0.74 11.94 -17.96
N ASN A 222 0.01 11.07 -17.23
CA ASN A 222 -1.13 10.30 -17.73
C ASN A 222 -2.41 10.56 -16.89
N ALA A 223 -2.60 11.80 -16.45
CA ALA A 223 -3.67 12.15 -15.50
C ALA A 223 -5.07 11.87 -16.06
N VAL A 224 -5.31 12.14 -17.34
CA VAL A 224 -6.63 11.96 -17.99
C VAL A 224 -7.03 10.50 -18.03
N ALA A 225 -6.14 9.61 -18.49
CA ALA A 225 -6.42 8.18 -18.52
C ALA A 225 -6.65 7.61 -17.10
N LYS A 226 -5.87 8.06 -16.11
CA LYS A 226 -6.05 7.65 -14.71
C LYS A 226 -7.31 8.18 -14.06
N ALA A 227 -7.76 9.36 -14.44
CA ALA A 227 -8.99 9.94 -13.90
C ALA A 227 -10.23 9.18 -14.40
N SER A 228 -10.22 8.70 -15.63
CA SER A 228 -11.34 7.94 -16.23
C SER A 228 -11.53 6.54 -15.62
N LEU A 229 -10.48 5.99 -14.99
CA LEU A 229 -10.48 4.67 -14.37
C LEU A 229 -10.76 4.72 -12.85
N LYS A 230 -10.96 5.90 -12.28
CA LYS A 230 -11.37 6.04 -10.88
C LYS A 230 -12.89 5.96 -10.79
N PRO A 231 -13.41 5.11 -9.85
CA PRO A 231 -14.83 5.07 -9.54
C PRO A 231 -15.33 6.38 -8.95
#